data_d06ab6f5b520268f942d3dd24b6bf38b
#
_entry.id   d06ab6f5b520268f942d3dd24b6bf38b
#
_cell.length_a   1.000
_cell.length_b   1.000
_cell.length_c   1.000
_cell.angle_alpha   90.00
_cell.angle_beta   90.00
_cell.angle_gamma   90.00
#
_symmetry.space_group_name_H-M   'P 1'
#
loop_
_entity.id
_entity.type
_entity.pdbx_description
1 polymer ?
#
loop_
_entity_poly.entity_id
_entity_poly.type
_entity_poly.pdbx_seq_one_letter_code
_entity_poly.pdbx_strand_id
1 'polypeptide(L)'
;MSDSKAKQRTLKKEITLKGVGLHTGHEVILTLKPAPVNHGYTFVRVDLEGSPVIEADANHVVNTQRGTNLEKLGVKIHTSEHVLSALVGMEVDNCILELNAPEPPIMDGSAKYFVEAIEEAGIVEQDAPREEYVVKEVISYRDEESGSEIIVMPCDEYQVTTMVDFGTKILGTQNATLDKLSDFKNEIANARTFSFLHEIEMLLEHGLIKGGDLNNAIVYVDKKLSPETMEKLKVAFGKDNISVKPNGILDNLTLHYPIEAARHKLLDVIGDLALVGRRIRGKVIANKPGHFVNTQFAKKLSKIIKLEKRNNIPKYDLSQQPLMDVNQIMGMLPHRPPF
;
A
#
# COMPACT_ATOMS: atom_id res chain seq x y z
N MET A 1 6.13 10.22 33.99
CA MET A 1 5.40 8.99 33.61
C MET A 1 6.17 8.41 32.44
N SER A 2 6.64 7.16 32.55
CA SER A 2 7.34 6.48 31.46
C SER A 2 6.34 6.28 30.34
N ASP A 3 6.52 7.00 29.20
CA ASP A 3 5.78 6.73 27.97
C ASP A 3 6.13 5.31 27.55
N SER A 4 5.28 4.36 27.92
CA SER A 4 5.41 2.98 27.42
C SER A 4 5.10 3.05 25.93
N LYS A 5 6.14 2.89 25.10
CA LYS A 5 5.95 2.84 23.64
C LYS A 5 4.95 1.74 23.31
N ALA A 6 4.04 2.02 22.38
CA ALA A 6 3.11 1.02 21.87
C ALA A 6 3.89 -0.22 21.40
N LYS A 7 3.36 -1.40 21.65
CA LYS A 7 3.97 -2.68 21.22
C LYS A 7 3.67 -2.94 19.75
N GLN A 8 4.55 -3.67 19.09
CA GLN A 8 4.30 -4.24 17.76
C GLN A 8 3.14 -5.22 17.82
N ARG A 9 2.46 -5.38 16.68
CA ARG A 9 1.30 -6.27 16.55
C ARG A 9 1.44 -7.16 15.32
N THR A 10 0.94 -8.39 15.44
CA THR A 10 0.78 -9.34 14.34
C THR A 10 -0.57 -10.04 14.44
N LEU A 11 -0.89 -10.88 13.47
CA LEU A 11 -2.11 -11.70 13.50
C LEU A 11 -2.00 -12.79 14.57
N LYS A 12 -3.13 -13.18 15.16
CA LYS A 12 -3.19 -14.29 16.12
C LYS A 12 -3.15 -15.65 15.44
N LYS A 13 -3.77 -15.79 14.27
CA LYS A 13 -3.79 -16.98 13.42
C LYS A 13 -3.74 -16.58 11.95
N GLU A 14 -3.42 -17.51 11.08
CA GLU A 14 -3.53 -17.31 9.65
C GLU A 14 -5.00 -17.23 9.20
N ILE A 15 -5.21 -16.51 8.09
CA ILE A 15 -6.52 -16.37 7.44
C ILE A 15 -6.35 -16.32 5.93
N THR A 16 -7.26 -16.96 5.20
CA THR A 16 -7.20 -17.08 3.75
C THR A 16 -8.39 -16.40 3.08
N LEU A 17 -8.10 -15.59 2.06
CA LEU A 17 -9.08 -14.98 1.16
C LEU A 17 -8.91 -15.60 -0.24
N LYS A 18 -10.02 -15.72 -0.95
CA LYS A 18 -10.06 -16.17 -2.35
C LYS A 18 -10.77 -15.14 -3.20
N GLY A 19 -10.29 -14.92 -4.41
CA GLY A 19 -10.90 -13.97 -5.35
C GLY A 19 -10.15 -13.97 -6.67
N VAL A 20 -10.24 -12.87 -7.40
CA VAL A 20 -9.64 -12.70 -8.73
C VAL A 20 -8.76 -11.45 -8.72
N GLY A 21 -7.61 -11.51 -9.37
CA GLY A 21 -6.73 -10.34 -9.58
C GLY A 21 -7.34 -9.37 -10.58
N LEU A 22 -7.37 -8.07 -10.28
CA LEU A 22 -8.00 -7.03 -11.11
C LEU A 22 -7.43 -6.98 -12.53
N HIS A 23 -6.10 -6.96 -12.64
CA HIS A 23 -5.39 -6.78 -13.91
C HIS A 23 -4.96 -8.09 -14.54
N THR A 24 -4.75 -9.13 -13.74
CA THR A 24 -4.32 -10.44 -14.23
C THR A 24 -5.47 -11.35 -14.60
N GLY A 25 -6.62 -11.21 -13.93
CA GLY A 25 -7.78 -12.09 -14.10
C GLY A 25 -7.57 -13.50 -13.54
N HIS A 26 -6.46 -13.75 -12.84
CA HIS A 26 -6.17 -15.05 -12.25
C HIS A 26 -6.99 -15.27 -10.98
N GLU A 27 -7.42 -16.50 -10.75
CA GLU A 27 -7.90 -16.90 -9.43
C GLU A 27 -6.76 -16.84 -8.43
N VAL A 28 -7.01 -16.18 -7.30
CA VAL A 28 -6.00 -15.88 -6.28
C VAL A 28 -6.43 -16.44 -4.94
N ILE A 29 -5.49 -17.08 -4.28
CA ILE A 29 -5.55 -17.43 -2.87
C ILE A 29 -4.49 -16.57 -2.17
N LEU A 30 -4.94 -15.68 -1.30
CA LEU A 30 -4.11 -14.87 -0.43
C LEU A 30 -4.24 -15.39 0.99
N THR A 31 -3.14 -15.80 1.62
CA THR A 31 -3.11 -16.15 3.04
C THR A 31 -2.29 -15.14 3.82
N LEU A 32 -2.94 -14.45 4.75
CA LEU A 32 -2.29 -13.56 5.71
C LEU A 32 -1.84 -14.39 6.92
N LYS A 33 -0.55 -14.32 7.27
CA LYS A 33 0.03 -15.11 8.35
C LYS A 33 0.69 -14.24 9.42
N PRO A 34 0.70 -14.69 10.69
CA PRO A 34 1.52 -14.09 11.71
C PRO A 34 2.99 -14.00 11.27
N ALA A 35 3.67 -12.94 11.65
CA ALA A 35 5.09 -12.78 11.40
C ALA A 35 5.84 -12.40 12.69
N PRO A 36 7.14 -12.69 12.82
CA PRO A 36 7.92 -12.35 14.00
C PRO A 36 8.09 -10.84 14.17
N VAL A 37 8.57 -10.41 15.33
CA VAL A 37 8.91 -9.00 15.60
C VAL A 37 9.90 -8.45 14.57
N ASN A 38 9.75 -7.19 14.19
CA ASN A 38 10.59 -6.47 13.22
C ASN A 38 10.57 -7.06 11.80
N HIS A 39 9.58 -7.90 11.48
CA HIS A 39 9.46 -8.50 10.15
C HIS A 39 8.96 -7.49 9.10
N GLY A 40 8.02 -6.62 9.48
CA GLY A 40 7.30 -5.78 8.54
C GLY A 40 6.32 -6.59 7.68
N TYR A 41 6.13 -6.18 6.43
CA TYR A 41 5.28 -6.87 5.47
C TYR A 41 6.10 -7.52 4.36
N THR A 42 5.85 -8.79 4.09
CA THR A 42 6.49 -9.52 2.99
C THR A 42 5.47 -10.30 2.19
N PHE A 43 5.60 -10.23 0.88
CA PHE A 43 4.85 -11.07 -0.06
C PHE A 43 5.67 -12.32 -0.37
N VAL A 44 5.01 -13.48 -0.39
CA VAL A 44 5.62 -14.77 -0.73
C VAL A 44 4.85 -15.39 -1.89
N ARG A 45 5.52 -15.65 -3.02
CA ARG A 45 4.93 -16.29 -4.21
C ARG A 45 5.05 -17.81 -4.10
N VAL A 46 4.04 -18.42 -3.45
CA VAL A 46 4.03 -19.87 -3.19
C VAL A 46 3.77 -20.73 -4.43
N ASP A 47 3.37 -20.14 -5.53
CA ASP A 47 3.20 -20.78 -6.85
C ASP A 47 4.51 -20.89 -7.64
N LEU A 48 5.58 -20.25 -7.19
CA LEU A 48 6.89 -20.26 -7.82
C LEU A 48 7.87 -21.14 -7.06
N GLU A 49 8.80 -21.75 -7.79
CA GLU A 49 9.86 -22.57 -7.19
C GLU A 49 10.67 -21.76 -6.17
N GLY A 50 10.91 -22.33 -5.01
CA GLY A 50 11.64 -21.69 -3.92
C GLY A 50 10.84 -20.65 -3.15
N SER A 51 9.56 -20.44 -3.47
CA SER A 51 8.66 -19.49 -2.79
C SER A 51 9.33 -18.13 -2.55
N PRO A 52 9.72 -17.39 -3.60
CA PRO A 52 10.47 -16.15 -3.47
C PRO A 52 9.74 -15.09 -2.66
N VAL A 53 10.51 -14.33 -1.88
CA VAL A 53 10.02 -13.31 -0.94
C VAL A 53 10.33 -11.92 -1.48
N ILE A 54 9.32 -11.04 -1.46
CA ILE A 54 9.41 -9.64 -1.84
C ILE A 54 8.97 -8.81 -0.63
N GLU A 55 9.87 -8.04 -0.06
CA GLU A 55 9.54 -7.10 1.02
C GLU A 55 8.70 -5.95 0.47
N ALA A 56 7.71 -5.51 1.24
CA ALA A 56 6.95 -4.30 0.96
C ALA A 56 7.82 -3.07 1.26
N ASP A 57 8.73 -2.78 0.35
CA ASP A 57 9.69 -1.65 0.42
C ASP A 57 9.54 -0.77 -0.83
N ALA A 58 9.54 0.54 -0.65
CA ALA A 58 9.39 1.51 -1.73
C ALA A 58 10.48 1.35 -2.82
N ASN A 59 11.66 0.82 -2.50
CA ASN A 59 12.72 0.56 -3.48
C ASN A 59 12.39 -0.60 -4.44
N HIS A 60 11.45 -1.47 -4.11
CA HIS A 60 10.98 -2.55 -4.99
C HIS A 60 9.88 -2.10 -5.97
N VAL A 61 9.40 -0.85 -5.86
CA VAL A 61 8.39 -0.31 -6.80
C VAL A 61 9.02 -0.11 -8.17
N VAL A 62 8.46 -0.78 -9.18
CA VAL A 62 8.94 -0.75 -10.57
C VAL A 62 7.95 -0.11 -11.53
N ASN A 63 6.66 -0.14 -11.22
CA ASN A 63 5.61 0.44 -12.03
C ASN A 63 4.45 0.89 -11.16
N THR A 64 3.83 2.00 -11.54
CA THR A 64 2.71 2.62 -10.82
C THR A 64 1.50 2.87 -11.74
N GLN A 65 1.50 2.27 -12.92
CA GLN A 65 0.33 2.30 -13.80
C GLN A 65 -0.76 1.40 -13.23
N ARG A 66 -1.90 2.01 -12.89
CA ARG A 66 -3.12 1.35 -12.39
C ARG A 66 -2.99 0.60 -11.06
N GLY A 67 -1.93 0.82 -10.30
CA GLY A 67 -1.67 0.17 -9.02
C GLY A 67 -0.19 0.16 -8.69
N THR A 68 0.14 -0.11 -7.46
CA THR A 68 1.53 -0.15 -7.00
C THR A 68 2.10 -1.55 -7.20
N ASN A 69 3.05 -1.65 -8.13
CA ASN A 69 3.67 -2.90 -8.52
C ASN A 69 5.09 -3.01 -7.94
N LEU A 70 5.33 -4.09 -7.23
CA LEU A 70 6.63 -4.42 -6.64
C LEU A 70 7.32 -5.49 -7.48
N GLU A 71 8.66 -5.42 -7.56
CA GLU A 71 9.49 -6.47 -8.20
C GLU A 71 10.79 -6.66 -7.44
N LYS A 72 11.17 -7.92 -7.27
CA LYS A 72 12.47 -8.32 -6.76
C LYS A 72 12.95 -9.55 -7.50
N LEU A 73 14.14 -9.48 -8.09
CA LEU A 73 14.77 -10.60 -8.86
C LEU A 73 13.84 -11.19 -9.94
N GLY A 74 13.07 -10.35 -10.63
CA GLY A 74 12.16 -10.76 -11.69
C GLY A 74 10.79 -11.27 -11.21
N VAL A 75 10.59 -11.40 -9.91
CA VAL A 75 9.29 -11.79 -9.32
C VAL A 75 8.47 -10.55 -8.99
N LYS A 76 7.20 -10.56 -9.43
CA LYS A 76 6.32 -9.38 -9.35
C LYS A 76 5.12 -9.61 -8.43
N ILE A 77 4.73 -8.51 -7.77
CA ILE A 77 3.44 -8.37 -7.08
C ILE A 77 2.77 -7.12 -7.63
N HIS A 78 1.54 -7.25 -8.11
CA HIS A 78 0.71 -6.16 -8.61
C HIS A 78 -0.29 -5.70 -7.55
N THR A 79 -0.76 -4.44 -7.63
CA THR A 79 -1.90 -3.92 -6.86
C THR A 79 -1.79 -4.21 -5.36
N SER A 80 -0.62 -3.87 -4.77
CA SER A 80 -0.32 -4.19 -3.36
C SER A 80 -1.01 -3.24 -2.36
N GLU A 81 -1.44 -2.05 -2.79
CA GLU A 81 -1.87 -0.94 -1.96
C GLU A 81 -3.10 -1.25 -1.09
N HIS A 82 -4.09 -2.00 -1.59
CA HIS A 82 -5.33 -2.24 -0.84
C HIS A 82 -5.11 -3.12 0.38
N VAL A 83 -4.39 -4.23 0.23
CA VAL A 83 -4.08 -5.11 1.36
C VAL A 83 -3.11 -4.45 2.34
N LEU A 84 -2.14 -3.66 1.85
CA LEU A 84 -1.23 -2.92 2.71
C LEU A 84 -1.94 -1.83 3.50
N SER A 85 -2.92 -1.14 2.89
CA SER A 85 -3.73 -0.15 3.60
C SER A 85 -4.55 -0.77 4.73
N ALA A 86 -5.09 -1.99 4.52
CA ALA A 86 -5.80 -2.72 5.56
C ALA A 86 -4.89 -3.08 6.74
N LEU A 87 -3.68 -3.58 6.47
CA LEU A 87 -2.71 -3.90 7.52
C LEU A 87 -2.32 -2.68 8.35
N VAL A 88 -2.02 -1.54 7.68
CA VAL A 88 -1.72 -0.29 8.37
C VAL A 88 -2.93 0.22 9.15
N GLY A 89 -4.11 0.24 8.52
CA GLY A 89 -5.36 0.73 9.11
C GLY A 89 -5.80 -0.07 10.33
N MET A 90 -5.54 -1.36 10.33
CA MET A 90 -5.81 -2.26 11.46
C MET A 90 -4.64 -2.35 12.46
N GLU A 91 -3.61 -1.52 12.26
CA GLU A 91 -2.45 -1.43 13.14
C GLU A 91 -1.69 -2.75 13.31
N VAL A 92 -1.65 -3.59 12.29
CA VAL A 92 -0.77 -4.76 12.20
C VAL A 92 0.62 -4.28 11.76
N ASP A 93 1.67 -4.62 12.47
CA ASP A 93 3.04 -4.19 12.15
C ASP A 93 3.82 -5.26 11.37
N ASN A 94 3.49 -6.54 11.59
CA ASN A 94 4.22 -7.67 11.02
C ASN A 94 3.24 -8.69 10.42
N CYS A 95 3.37 -8.98 9.12
CA CYS A 95 2.53 -9.94 8.41
C CYS A 95 3.26 -10.56 7.22
N ILE A 96 3.10 -11.86 7.02
CA ILE A 96 3.49 -12.55 5.78
C ILE A 96 2.23 -12.71 4.92
N LEU A 97 2.34 -12.32 3.64
CA LEU A 97 1.27 -12.39 2.65
C LEU A 97 1.64 -13.44 1.60
N GLU A 98 1.13 -14.66 1.75
CA GLU A 98 1.35 -15.73 0.76
C GLU A 98 0.35 -15.64 -0.38
N LEU A 99 0.84 -15.71 -1.62
CA LEU A 99 0.06 -15.60 -2.85
C LEU A 99 0.40 -16.75 -3.81
N ASN A 100 -0.62 -17.37 -4.39
CA ASN A 100 -0.47 -18.32 -5.49
C ASN A 100 -0.55 -17.66 -6.87
N ALA A 101 -0.50 -16.35 -6.96
CA ALA A 101 -0.60 -15.54 -8.18
C ALA A 101 0.10 -14.19 -7.98
N PRO A 102 0.40 -13.44 -9.07
CA PRO A 102 1.17 -12.19 -8.98
C PRO A 102 0.38 -10.98 -8.42
N GLU A 103 -0.88 -11.13 -8.05
CA GLU A 103 -1.73 -10.02 -7.65
C GLU A 103 -2.65 -10.44 -6.51
N PRO A 104 -2.80 -9.67 -5.41
CA PRO A 104 -3.84 -9.90 -4.40
C PRO A 104 -5.24 -9.87 -5.03
N PRO A 105 -6.23 -10.59 -4.45
CA PRO A 105 -7.59 -10.56 -4.97
C PRO A 105 -8.18 -9.14 -4.81
N ILE A 106 -8.84 -8.65 -5.86
CA ILE A 106 -9.43 -7.29 -5.83
C ILE A 106 -10.64 -7.17 -4.91
N MET A 107 -11.32 -8.26 -4.66
CA MET A 107 -12.56 -8.34 -3.88
C MET A 107 -13.64 -7.40 -4.47
N ASP A 108 -14.16 -6.46 -3.68
CA ASP A 108 -15.10 -5.43 -4.15
C ASP A 108 -14.43 -4.11 -4.58
N GLY A 109 -13.10 -4.10 -4.68
CA GLY A 109 -12.33 -2.91 -5.02
C GLY A 109 -11.99 -2.00 -3.83
N SER A 110 -12.28 -2.43 -2.61
CA SER A 110 -11.97 -1.72 -1.37
C SER A 110 -10.99 -2.51 -0.49
N ALA A 111 -10.69 -2.01 0.72
CA ALA A 111 -9.94 -2.75 1.72
C ALA A 111 -10.82 -3.54 2.70
N LYS A 112 -12.14 -3.47 2.57
CA LYS A 112 -13.12 -4.02 3.51
C LYS A 112 -12.86 -5.49 3.84
N TYR A 113 -12.76 -6.34 2.83
CA TYR A 113 -12.62 -7.78 3.03
C TYR A 113 -11.27 -8.16 3.67
N PHE A 114 -10.22 -7.40 3.42
CA PHE A 114 -8.94 -7.58 4.11
C PHE A 114 -9.06 -7.18 5.58
N VAL A 115 -9.77 -6.09 5.90
CA VAL A 115 -10.06 -5.69 7.28
C VAL A 115 -10.87 -6.76 8.00
N GLU A 116 -11.95 -7.27 7.40
CA GLU A 116 -12.77 -8.34 7.96
C GLU A 116 -11.95 -9.62 8.23
N ALA A 117 -11.07 -10.00 7.29
CA ALA A 117 -10.17 -11.15 7.47
C ALA A 117 -9.18 -10.92 8.63
N ILE A 118 -8.59 -9.71 8.74
CA ILE A 118 -7.69 -9.36 9.84
C ILE A 118 -8.43 -9.44 11.19
N GLU A 119 -9.67 -8.99 11.26
CA GLU A 119 -10.49 -9.09 12.47
C GLU A 119 -10.80 -10.53 12.83
N GLU A 120 -11.15 -11.37 11.84
CA GLU A 120 -11.39 -12.80 12.06
C GLU A 120 -10.12 -13.53 12.50
N ALA A 121 -8.97 -13.18 11.93
CA ALA A 121 -7.67 -13.70 12.36
C ALA A 121 -7.34 -13.30 13.80
N GLY A 122 -7.83 -12.15 14.25
CA GLY A 122 -7.48 -11.50 15.49
C GLY A 122 -6.07 -10.90 15.46
N ILE A 123 -5.82 -9.93 16.32
CA ILE A 123 -4.54 -9.22 16.43
C ILE A 123 -3.97 -9.45 17.82
N VAL A 124 -2.66 -9.69 17.91
CA VAL A 124 -1.94 -9.88 19.19
C VAL A 124 -0.74 -8.96 19.27
N GLU A 125 -0.46 -8.46 20.48
CA GLU A 125 0.75 -7.72 20.77
C GLU A 125 1.96 -8.63 20.85
N GLN A 126 3.10 -8.11 20.39
CA GLN A 126 4.40 -8.76 20.44
C GLN A 126 5.30 -8.04 21.45
N ASP A 127 6.22 -8.78 22.07
CA ASP A 127 7.09 -8.19 23.10
C ASP A 127 8.28 -7.40 22.48
N ALA A 128 7.93 -6.40 21.70
CA ALA A 128 8.85 -5.45 21.09
C ALA A 128 8.18 -4.09 20.95
N PRO A 129 8.91 -2.97 21.16
CA PRO A 129 8.36 -1.64 20.96
C PRO A 129 8.10 -1.41 19.48
N ARG A 130 6.99 -0.73 19.15
CA ARG A 130 6.70 -0.27 17.80
C ARG A 130 7.69 0.81 17.39
N GLU A 131 8.29 0.63 16.22
CA GLU A 131 9.15 1.64 15.64
C GLU A 131 8.34 2.61 14.80
N GLU A 132 8.31 3.86 15.21
CA GLU A 132 7.65 4.95 14.48
C GLU A 132 8.69 5.93 13.94
N TYR A 133 8.42 6.48 12.76
CA TYR A 133 9.11 7.67 12.28
C TYR A 133 8.33 8.91 12.75
N VAL A 134 8.89 9.61 13.72
CA VAL A 134 8.32 10.87 14.22
C VAL A 134 8.78 12.00 13.30
N VAL A 135 7.84 12.58 12.60
CA VAL A 135 8.09 13.72 11.70
C VAL A 135 8.43 14.96 12.54
N LYS A 136 9.64 15.51 12.36
CA LYS A 136 10.14 16.66 13.12
C LYS A 136 10.06 17.97 12.33
N GLU A 137 10.08 17.88 11.01
CA GLU A 137 10.04 19.01 10.09
C GLU A 137 9.16 18.68 8.90
N VAL A 138 8.81 19.70 8.11
CA VAL A 138 8.00 19.51 6.91
C VAL A 138 8.85 18.84 5.83
N ILE A 139 8.37 17.70 5.33
CA ILE A 139 8.97 16.98 4.21
C ILE A 139 7.94 16.91 3.10
N SER A 140 8.30 17.29 1.87
CA SER A 140 7.41 17.24 0.72
C SER A 140 8.05 16.56 -0.48
N TYR A 141 7.21 16.10 -1.38
CA TYR A 141 7.55 15.69 -2.74
C TYR A 141 6.48 16.22 -3.68
N ARG A 142 6.91 16.91 -4.73
CA ARG A 142 6.06 17.42 -5.80
C ARG A 142 6.52 16.85 -7.13
N ASP A 143 5.56 16.41 -7.92
CA ASP A 143 5.75 16.06 -9.31
C ASP A 143 5.37 17.27 -10.18
N GLU A 144 6.35 17.85 -10.85
CA GLU A 144 6.16 19.08 -11.61
C GLU A 144 5.31 18.88 -12.88
N GLU A 145 5.28 17.66 -13.42
CA GLU A 145 4.52 17.34 -14.63
C GLU A 145 3.02 17.27 -14.33
N SER A 146 2.62 16.54 -13.32
CA SER A 146 1.21 16.38 -12.93
C SER A 146 0.72 17.46 -11.97
N GLY A 147 1.63 18.18 -11.30
CA GLY A 147 1.33 19.10 -10.21
C GLY A 147 0.86 18.40 -8.94
N SER A 148 0.99 17.09 -8.87
CA SER A 148 0.67 16.28 -7.69
C SER A 148 1.69 16.51 -6.58
N GLU A 149 1.25 16.56 -5.32
CA GLU A 149 2.14 16.85 -4.20
C GLU A 149 1.74 16.08 -2.95
N ILE A 150 2.73 15.59 -2.23
CA ILE A 150 2.56 15.05 -0.88
C ILE A 150 3.46 15.82 0.08
N ILE A 151 2.88 16.21 1.21
CA ILE A 151 3.55 16.89 2.30
C ILE A 151 3.28 16.09 3.57
N VAL A 152 4.32 15.87 4.38
CA VAL A 152 4.15 15.42 5.75
C VAL A 152 4.70 16.49 6.71
N MET A 153 3.95 16.75 7.78
CA MET A 153 4.31 17.73 8.80
C MET A 153 4.21 17.14 10.21
N PRO A 154 4.87 17.74 11.21
CA PRO A 154 4.78 17.29 12.59
C PRO A 154 3.34 17.21 13.08
N CYS A 155 2.99 16.07 13.68
CA CYS A 155 1.72 15.81 14.33
C CYS A 155 1.91 14.64 15.30
N ASP A 156 1.16 14.62 16.40
CA ASP A 156 1.29 13.58 17.42
C ASP A 156 0.68 12.24 16.99
N GLU A 157 -0.19 12.24 15.98
CA GLU A 157 -0.83 11.04 15.43
C GLU A 157 -0.58 10.91 13.93
N TYR A 158 -0.85 9.72 13.39
CA TYR A 158 -0.87 9.52 11.93
C TYR A 158 -2.21 10.01 11.39
N GLN A 159 -2.18 11.15 10.72
CA GLN A 159 -3.32 11.74 10.04
C GLN A 159 -3.09 11.80 8.54
N VAL A 160 -4.14 11.61 7.74
CA VAL A 160 -4.05 11.69 6.28
C VAL A 160 -5.21 12.52 5.75
N THR A 161 -4.89 13.52 4.93
CA THR A 161 -5.87 14.30 4.16
C THR A 161 -5.55 14.19 2.68
N THR A 162 -6.55 13.89 1.85
CA THR A 162 -6.42 13.86 0.40
C THR A 162 -7.34 14.90 -0.23
N MET A 163 -6.84 15.54 -1.29
CA MET A 163 -7.61 16.40 -2.19
C MET A 163 -7.48 15.85 -3.60
N VAL A 164 -8.59 15.56 -4.24
CA VAL A 164 -8.64 15.01 -5.60
C VAL A 164 -9.36 15.96 -6.54
N ASP A 165 -8.81 16.11 -7.74
CA ASP A 165 -9.39 16.84 -8.84
C ASP A 165 -8.90 16.22 -10.15
N PHE A 166 -9.80 15.56 -10.85
CA PHE A 166 -9.52 14.90 -12.13
C PHE A 166 -9.94 15.76 -13.33
N GLY A 167 -10.28 17.04 -13.10
CA GLY A 167 -10.71 17.96 -14.16
C GLY A 167 -12.08 17.60 -14.78
N THR A 168 -12.83 16.68 -14.18
CA THR A 168 -14.16 16.27 -14.67
C THR A 168 -15.25 16.93 -13.86
N LYS A 169 -16.33 17.40 -14.55
CA LYS A 169 -17.49 18.00 -13.86
C LYS A 169 -18.25 16.97 -13.02
N ILE A 170 -18.17 15.69 -13.36
CA ILE A 170 -18.92 14.61 -12.71
C ILE A 170 -18.34 14.30 -11.32
N LEU A 171 -17.03 14.17 -11.21
CA LEU A 171 -16.39 13.95 -9.94
C LEU A 171 -16.21 15.27 -9.17
N GLY A 172 -15.88 16.36 -9.86
CA GLY A 172 -15.52 17.63 -9.27
C GLY A 172 -14.25 17.53 -8.42
N THR A 173 -14.10 18.49 -7.51
CA THR A 173 -13.06 18.47 -6.49
C THR A 173 -13.65 17.85 -5.22
N GLN A 174 -12.97 16.84 -4.67
CA GLN A 174 -13.35 16.19 -3.42
C GLN A 174 -12.17 16.17 -2.45
N ASN A 175 -12.47 16.12 -1.16
CA ASN A 175 -11.46 15.91 -0.13
C ASN A 175 -11.95 14.89 0.90
N ALA A 176 -11.02 14.14 1.48
CA ALA A 176 -11.27 13.22 2.58
C ALA A 176 -10.16 13.35 3.61
N THR A 177 -10.50 13.18 4.88
CA THR A 177 -9.55 13.20 5.99
C THR A 177 -9.77 12.00 6.88
N LEU A 178 -8.69 11.39 7.34
CA LEU A 178 -8.64 10.43 8.42
C LEU A 178 -7.83 11.07 9.56
N ASP A 179 -8.51 11.44 10.63
CA ASP A 179 -7.87 12.09 11.79
C ASP A 179 -7.25 11.10 12.77
N LYS A 180 -7.78 9.88 12.83
CA LYS A 180 -7.27 8.79 13.66
C LYS A 180 -7.27 7.49 12.89
N LEU A 181 -6.18 6.75 13.00
CA LEU A 181 -6.06 5.45 12.32
C LEU A 181 -7.11 4.44 12.81
N SER A 182 -7.56 4.54 14.07
CA SER A 182 -8.66 3.74 14.62
C SER A 182 -9.99 3.86 13.85
N ASP A 183 -10.19 4.96 13.13
CA ASP A 183 -11.41 5.21 12.37
C ASP A 183 -11.35 4.67 10.93
N PHE A 184 -10.17 4.15 10.52
CA PHE A 184 -9.92 3.61 9.18
C PHE A 184 -10.98 2.59 8.75
N LYS A 185 -11.29 1.63 9.61
CA LYS A 185 -12.29 0.59 9.35
C LYS A 185 -13.64 1.18 8.93
N ASN A 186 -14.13 2.16 9.68
CA ASN A 186 -15.48 2.69 9.52
C ASN A 186 -15.57 3.78 8.45
N GLU A 187 -14.48 4.52 8.24
CA GLU A 187 -14.52 5.69 7.37
C GLU A 187 -13.85 5.49 6.02
N ILE A 188 -12.86 4.60 5.92
CA ILE A 188 -12.02 4.48 4.74
C ILE A 188 -12.07 3.09 4.11
N ALA A 189 -12.02 2.03 4.91
CA ALA A 189 -11.82 0.66 4.43
C ALA A 189 -12.83 0.23 3.35
N ASN A 190 -14.05 0.72 3.40
CA ASN A 190 -15.14 0.38 2.48
C ASN A 190 -15.20 1.28 1.22
N ALA A 191 -14.23 2.18 1.02
CA ALA A 191 -14.17 3.02 -0.16
C ALA A 191 -13.59 2.23 -1.34
N ARG A 192 -14.40 2.06 -2.39
CA ARG A 192 -14.05 1.25 -3.57
C ARG A 192 -13.25 2.05 -4.59
N THR A 193 -12.43 1.33 -5.35
CA THR A 193 -11.73 1.88 -6.51
C THR A 193 -12.71 2.36 -7.57
N PHE A 194 -12.23 3.22 -8.46
CA PHE A 194 -13.05 3.82 -9.50
C PHE A 194 -12.24 3.97 -10.80
N SER A 195 -12.97 4.12 -11.90
CA SER A 195 -12.44 4.44 -13.20
C SER A 195 -13.38 5.39 -13.94
N PHE A 196 -12.88 6.07 -14.96
CA PHE A 196 -13.71 6.86 -15.87
C PHE A 196 -14.16 6.04 -17.08
N LEU A 197 -15.30 6.40 -17.64
CA LEU A 197 -15.85 5.68 -18.80
C LEU A 197 -14.88 5.62 -19.99
N HIS A 198 -14.17 6.71 -20.26
CA HIS A 198 -13.20 6.75 -21.37
C HIS A 198 -12.03 5.79 -21.16
N GLU A 199 -11.63 5.53 -19.90
CA GLU A 199 -10.59 4.54 -19.56
C GLU A 199 -11.12 3.12 -19.77
N ILE A 200 -12.36 2.84 -19.35
CA ILE A 200 -13.01 1.53 -19.55
C ILE A 200 -13.12 1.19 -21.03
N GLU A 201 -13.53 2.15 -21.89
CA GLU A 201 -13.60 1.93 -23.32
C GLU A 201 -12.26 1.56 -23.92
N MET A 202 -11.20 2.31 -23.58
CA MET A 202 -9.84 2.01 -24.03
C MET A 202 -9.41 0.61 -23.57
N LEU A 203 -9.76 0.21 -22.34
CA LEU A 203 -9.46 -1.13 -21.80
C LEU A 203 -10.20 -2.24 -22.54
N LEU A 204 -11.46 -2.01 -22.88
CA LEU A 204 -12.28 -2.95 -23.66
C LEU A 204 -11.69 -3.14 -25.06
N GLU A 205 -11.34 -2.05 -25.75
CA GLU A 205 -10.74 -2.09 -27.09
C GLU A 205 -9.43 -2.88 -27.15
N HIS A 206 -8.64 -2.84 -26.08
CA HIS A 206 -7.37 -3.55 -25.97
C HIS A 206 -7.45 -4.92 -25.28
N GLY A 207 -8.65 -5.38 -24.88
CA GLY A 207 -8.84 -6.65 -24.17
C GLY A 207 -8.15 -6.71 -22.81
N LEU A 208 -8.05 -5.56 -22.13
CA LEU A 208 -7.34 -5.40 -20.85
C LEU A 208 -8.22 -5.50 -19.62
N ILE A 209 -9.53 -5.66 -19.78
CA ILE A 209 -10.44 -5.96 -18.67
C ILE A 209 -10.43 -7.48 -18.45
N LYS A 210 -9.74 -7.93 -17.41
CA LYS A 210 -9.58 -9.35 -17.08
C LYS A 210 -10.36 -9.73 -15.82
N GLY A 211 -10.03 -9.14 -14.68
CA GLY A 211 -10.71 -9.33 -13.40
C GLY A 211 -11.58 -8.14 -13.00
N GLY A 212 -11.52 -7.04 -13.77
CA GLY A 212 -12.39 -5.88 -13.59
C GLY A 212 -13.84 -6.21 -13.89
N ASP A 213 -14.74 -5.87 -12.97
CA ASP A 213 -16.19 -6.04 -13.08
C ASP A 213 -16.89 -4.75 -12.61
N LEU A 214 -18.10 -4.55 -13.07
CA LEU A 214 -18.96 -3.45 -12.59
C LEU A 214 -19.31 -3.56 -11.10
N ASN A 215 -18.99 -4.67 -10.44
CA ASN A 215 -19.20 -4.84 -9.00
C ASN A 215 -17.97 -4.49 -8.16
N ASN A 216 -16.79 -4.34 -8.76
CA ASN A 216 -15.55 -4.07 -8.05
C ASN A 216 -14.90 -2.72 -8.37
N ALA A 217 -15.56 -1.88 -9.17
CA ALA A 217 -15.13 -0.51 -9.44
C ALA A 217 -16.34 0.41 -9.70
N ILE A 218 -16.26 1.64 -9.19
CA ILE A 218 -17.20 2.70 -9.51
C ILE A 218 -16.81 3.27 -10.88
N VAL A 219 -17.76 3.37 -11.81
CA VAL A 219 -17.52 3.95 -13.13
C VAL A 219 -18.16 5.32 -13.23
N TYR A 220 -17.32 6.38 -13.32
CA TYR A 220 -17.77 7.75 -13.58
C TYR A 220 -17.94 7.98 -15.07
N VAL A 221 -19.14 8.42 -15.48
CA VAL A 221 -19.51 8.66 -16.88
C VAL A 221 -19.16 10.11 -17.22
N ASP A 222 -17.92 10.34 -17.57
CA ASP A 222 -17.34 11.68 -17.85
C ASP A 222 -17.62 12.20 -19.27
N LYS A 223 -18.22 11.37 -20.11
CA LYS A 223 -18.66 11.72 -21.46
C LYS A 223 -20.02 11.11 -21.80
N LYS A 224 -20.64 11.61 -22.85
CA LYS A 224 -21.93 11.07 -23.29
C LYS A 224 -21.79 9.60 -23.68
N LEU A 225 -22.56 8.75 -23.03
CA LEU A 225 -22.62 7.32 -23.33
C LEU A 225 -23.31 7.10 -24.68
N SER A 226 -22.59 6.57 -25.66
CA SER A 226 -23.17 6.22 -26.96
C SER A 226 -23.92 4.89 -26.89
N PRO A 227 -24.91 4.65 -27.76
CA PRO A 227 -25.57 3.33 -27.86
C PRO A 227 -24.57 2.20 -28.13
N GLU A 228 -23.55 2.43 -28.92
CA GLU A 228 -22.50 1.47 -29.24
C GLU A 228 -21.66 1.12 -28.00
N THR A 229 -21.21 2.15 -27.25
CA THR A 229 -20.49 1.95 -25.98
C THR A 229 -21.34 1.18 -24.98
N MET A 230 -22.62 1.54 -24.88
CA MET A 230 -23.56 0.86 -23.98
C MET A 230 -23.66 -0.63 -24.31
N GLU A 231 -23.74 -0.98 -25.58
CA GLU A 231 -23.82 -2.39 -26.00
C GLU A 231 -22.51 -3.13 -25.74
N LYS A 232 -21.35 -2.51 -26.00
CA LYS A 232 -20.04 -3.07 -25.63
C LYS A 232 -19.92 -3.34 -24.13
N LEU A 233 -20.38 -2.40 -23.29
CA LEU A 233 -20.39 -2.59 -21.84
C LEU A 233 -21.32 -3.74 -21.40
N LYS A 234 -22.51 -3.84 -21.97
CA LYS A 234 -23.45 -4.94 -21.67
C LYS A 234 -22.83 -6.31 -21.98
N VAL A 235 -22.25 -6.45 -23.18
CA VAL A 235 -21.58 -7.68 -23.59
C VAL A 235 -20.39 -8.01 -22.71
N ALA A 236 -19.52 -7.02 -22.44
CA ALA A 236 -18.30 -7.22 -21.68
C ALA A 236 -18.56 -7.63 -20.22
N PHE A 237 -19.63 -7.09 -19.62
CA PHE A 237 -19.96 -7.33 -18.20
C PHE A 237 -21.15 -8.25 -17.99
N GLY A 238 -21.71 -8.83 -19.06
CA GLY A 238 -22.83 -9.77 -18.97
C GLY A 238 -24.10 -9.14 -18.33
N LYS A 239 -24.37 -7.86 -18.62
CA LYS A 239 -25.52 -7.12 -18.06
C LYS A 239 -26.54 -6.82 -19.14
N ASP A 240 -27.81 -7.12 -18.88
CA ASP A 240 -28.91 -6.83 -19.82
C ASP A 240 -29.21 -5.33 -19.89
N ASN A 241 -29.08 -4.63 -18.77
CA ASN A 241 -29.37 -3.21 -18.64
C ASN A 241 -28.21 -2.48 -17.98
N ILE A 242 -27.76 -1.40 -18.63
CA ILE A 242 -26.80 -0.44 -18.08
C ILE A 242 -27.44 0.94 -18.22
N SER A 243 -27.50 1.69 -17.12
CA SER A 243 -27.99 3.07 -17.10
C SER A 243 -26.99 3.97 -16.36
N VAL A 244 -27.19 5.26 -16.45
CA VAL A 244 -26.38 6.27 -15.76
C VAL A 244 -27.25 6.94 -14.72
N LYS A 245 -26.81 6.94 -13.46
CA LYS A 245 -27.51 7.63 -12.37
C LYS A 245 -27.41 9.16 -12.53
N PRO A 246 -28.29 9.93 -11.90
CA PRO A 246 -28.25 11.39 -11.93
C PRO A 246 -26.91 11.99 -11.43
N ASN A 247 -26.21 11.27 -10.55
CA ASN A 247 -24.88 11.68 -10.05
C ASN A 247 -23.73 11.29 -11.00
N GLY A 248 -24.04 10.82 -12.22
CA GLY A 248 -23.05 10.54 -13.26
C GLY A 248 -22.25 9.26 -13.11
N ILE A 249 -22.65 8.33 -12.26
CA ILE A 249 -22.07 6.98 -12.19
C ILE A 249 -22.95 5.96 -12.92
N LEU A 250 -22.34 4.86 -13.37
CA LEU A 250 -23.13 3.73 -13.89
C LEU A 250 -24.03 3.17 -12.78
N ASP A 251 -25.25 2.76 -13.18
CA ASP A 251 -26.26 2.23 -12.24
C ASP A 251 -26.02 0.75 -11.91
N ASN A 252 -24.79 0.42 -11.58
CA ASN A 252 -24.35 -0.91 -11.14
C ASN A 252 -24.06 -0.95 -9.65
N LEU A 253 -23.70 0.20 -9.06
CA LEU A 253 -23.32 0.34 -7.66
C LEU A 253 -24.06 1.51 -7.02
N THR A 254 -24.23 1.44 -5.69
CA THR A 254 -24.60 2.58 -4.86
C THR A 254 -23.37 3.00 -4.07
N LEU A 255 -23.05 4.31 -4.06
CA LEU A 255 -21.93 4.83 -3.30
C LEU A 255 -22.11 4.56 -1.80
N HIS A 256 -21.05 4.11 -1.15
CA HIS A 256 -21.00 3.99 0.30
C HIS A 256 -20.86 5.36 0.98
N TYR A 257 -20.18 6.29 0.30
CA TYR A 257 -19.94 7.65 0.76
C TYR A 257 -20.14 8.64 -0.39
N PRO A 258 -20.69 9.85 -0.13
CA PRO A 258 -20.81 10.88 -1.17
C PRO A 258 -19.49 11.24 -1.85
N ILE A 259 -18.36 11.11 -1.12
CA ILE A 259 -17.00 11.41 -1.56
C ILE A 259 -16.13 10.14 -1.64
N GLU A 260 -16.71 9.04 -2.11
CA GLU A 260 -16.05 7.73 -2.07
C GLU A 260 -14.73 7.72 -2.85
N ALA A 261 -14.63 8.44 -3.96
CA ALA A 261 -13.38 8.55 -4.72
C ALA A 261 -12.24 9.19 -3.92
N ALA A 262 -12.50 10.26 -3.17
CA ALA A 262 -11.48 10.87 -2.31
C ALA A 262 -11.07 9.96 -1.15
N ARG A 263 -12.03 9.22 -0.57
CA ARG A 263 -11.75 8.23 0.47
C ARG A 263 -10.93 7.07 -0.06
N HIS A 264 -11.21 6.61 -1.28
CA HIS A 264 -10.39 5.58 -1.92
C HIS A 264 -8.97 6.08 -2.19
N LYS A 265 -8.79 7.31 -2.67
CA LYS A 265 -7.45 7.89 -2.84
C LYS A 265 -6.71 8.06 -1.51
N LEU A 266 -7.42 8.27 -0.40
CA LEU A 266 -6.83 8.25 0.93
C LEU A 266 -6.37 6.82 1.32
N LEU A 267 -7.18 5.80 1.02
CA LEU A 267 -6.81 4.39 1.18
C LEU A 267 -5.53 4.08 0.42
N ASP A 268 -5.42 4.49 -0.86
CA ASP A 268 -4.24 4.31 -1.70
C ASP A 268 -2.99 4.97 -1.06
N VAL A 269 -3.12 6.20 -0.56
CA VAL A 269 -2.00 6.90 0.11
C VAL A 269 -1.52 6.11 1.33
N ILE A 270 -2.42 5.59 2.16
CA ILE A 270 -2.04 4.78 3.33
C ILE A 270 -1.30 3.50 2.89
N GLY A 271 -1.81 2.81 1.87
CA GLY A 271 -1.20 1.57 1.35
C GLY A 271 0.17 1.81 0.72
N ASP A 272 0.29 2.85 -0.10
CA ASP A 272 1.56 3.19 -0.74
C ASP A 272 2.62 3.67 0.28
N LEU A 273 2.20 4.40 1.31
CA LEU A 273 3.10 4.85 2.38
C LEU A 273 3.47 3.72 3.37
N ALA A 274 2.76 2.59 3.37
CA ALA A 274 3.20 1.40 4.09
C ALA A 274 4.59 0.92 3.61
N LEU A 275 4.92 1.18 2.34
CA LEU A 275 6.22 0.86 1.73
C LEU A 275 7.41 1.63 2.32
N VAL A 276 7.18 2.61 3.18
CA VAL A 276 8.23 3.24 4.01
C VAL A 276 8.82 2.24 5.00
N GLY A 277 8.09 1.16 5.33
CA GLY A 277 8.50 0.10 6.23
C GLY A 277 8.45 0.50 7.71
N ARG A 278 7.78 1.62 8.03
CA ARG A 278 7.58 2.11 9.40
C ARG A 278 6.30 2.90 9.49
N ARG A 279 5.69 2.89 10.65
CA ARG A 279 4.59 3.79 10.94
C ARG A 279 5.09 5.24 10.96
N ILE A 280 4.35 6.10 10.30
CA ILE A 280 4.59 7.54 10.32
C ILE A 280 3.79 8.14 11.49
N ARG A 281 4.43 8.96 12.32
CA ARG A 281 3.77 9.83 13.28
C ARG A 281 3.89 11.27 12.78
N GLY A 282 2.82 11.74 12.16
CA GLY A 282 2.78 13.01 11.44
C GLY A 282 1.51 13.15 10.62
N LYS A 283 1.21 14.34 10.15
CA LYS A 283 0.07 14.64 9.29
C LYS A 283 0.50 14.66 7.82
N VAL A 284 -0.06 13.76 7.04
CA VAL A 284 0.12 13.69 5.58
C VAL A 284 -0.98 14.49 4.88
N ILE A 285 -0.61 15.35 3.95
CA ILE A 285 -1.52 16.06 3.05
C ILE A 285 -1.12 15.69 1.63
N ALA A 286 -2.03 15.07 0.90
CA ALA A 286 -1.82 14.61 -0.47
C ALA A 286 -2.76 15.37 -1.43
N ASN A 287 -2.18 16.21 -2.27
CA ASN A 287 -2.90 16.94 -3.31
C ASN A 287 -2.77 16.20 -4.64
N LYS A 288 -3.91 15.82 -5.23
CA LYS A 288 -3.99 15.00 -6.46
C LYS A 288 -3.13 13.73 -6.37
N PRO A 289 -3.24 12.93 -5.28
CA PRO A 289 -2.41 11.76 -5.10
C PRO A 289 -2.61 10.72 -6.21
N GLY A 290 -1.54 10.01 -6.50
CA GLY A 290 -1.50 8.86 -7.39
C GLY A 290 -0.33 7.96 -7.01
N HIS A 291 -0.34 6.70 -7.42
CA HIS A 291 0.66 5.71 -7.01
C HIS A 291 2.10 6.16 -7.31
N PHE A 292 2.32 6.89 -8.41
CA PHE A 292 3.64 7.43 -8.73
C PHE A 292 4.12 8.40 -7.65
N VAL A 293 3.38 9.50 -7.39
CA VAL A 293 3.79 10.51 -6.42
C VAL A 293 3.86 9.94 -5.00
N ASN A 294 2.90 9.06 -4.63
CA ASN A 294 2.87 8.38 -3.34
C ASN A 294 4.15 7.57 -3.10
N THR A 295 4.53 6.74 -4.08
CA THR A 295 5.70 5.86 -3.96
C THR A 295 7.03 6.61 -4.08
N GLN A 296 7.11 7.69 -4.86
CA GLN A 296 8.28 8.57 -4.88
C GLN A 296 8.46 9.27 -3.53
N PHE A 297 7.38 9.73 -2.90
CA PHE A 297 7.44 10.27 -1.56
C PHE A 297 7.87 9.20 -0.54
N ALA A 298 7.34 7.97 -0.63
CA ALA A 298 7.75 6.86 0.22
C ALA A 298 9.25 6.54 0.07
N LYS A 299 9.79 6.53 -1.15
CA LYS A 299 11.24 6.39 -1.42
C LYS A 299 12.05 7.50 -0.76
N LYS A 300 11.61 8.76 -0.92
CA LYS A 300 12.26 9.92 -0.30
C LYS A 300 12.31 9.78 1.22
N LEU A 301 11.16 9.46 1.83
CA LEU A 301 11.04 9.32 3.29
C LEU A 301 11.88 8.15 3.82
N SER A 302 11.86 6.99 3.17
CA SER A 302 12.71 5.84 3.51
C SER A 302 14.20 6.20 3.48
N LYS A 303 14.62 7.01 2.50
CA LYS A 303 16.02 7.49 2.41
C LYS A 303 16.39 8.39 3.59
N ILE A 304 15.52 9.32 3.95
CA ILE A 304 15.71 10.20 5.11
C ILE A 304 15.86 9.38 6.39
N ILE A 305 14.95 8.44 6.64
CA ILE A 305 14.96 7.55 7.81
C ILE A 305 16.26 6.75 7.90
N LYS A 306 16.72 6.21 6.76
CA LYS A 306 18.00 5.46 6.70
C LYS A 306 19.22 6.34 7.01
N LEU A 307 19.21 7.60 6.55
CA LEU A 307 20.28 8.56 6.82
C LEU A 307 20.31 8.98 8.30
N GLU A 308 19.16 9.29 8.89
CA GLU A 308 19.05 9.64 10.31
C GLU A 308 19.54 8.50 11.21
N LYS A 309 19.17 7.25 10.90
CA LYS A 309 19.70 6.08 11.62
C LYS A 309 21.23 6.00 11.57
N ARG A 310 21.82 6.21 10.39
CA ARG A 310 23.29 6.18 10.23
C ARG A 310 23.98 7.27 11.03
N ASN A 311 23.40 8.47 11.06
CA ASN A 311 23.97 9.60 11.81
C ASN A 311 23.83 9.44 13.32
N ASN A 312 22.86 8.68 13.80
CA ASN A 312 22.64 8.38 15.22
C ASN A 312 23.43 7.14 15.72
N ILE A 313 24.13 6.43 14.84
CA ILE A 313 25.07 5.39 15.28
C ILE A 313 26.29 6.11 15.88
N PRO A 314 26.66 5.85 17.17
CA PRO A 314 27.85 6.44 17.76
C PRO A 314 29.04 6.11 16.86
N LYS A 315 29.78 7.15 16.41
CA LYS A 315 31.05 6.93 15.73
C LYS A 315 31.94 6.22 16.72
N TYR A 316 32.33 4.99 16.41
CA TYR A 316 33.33 4.27 17.23
C TYR A 316 34.57 5.11 17.25
N ASP A 317 34.92 5.62 18.45
CA ASP A 317 36.16 6.38 18.65
C ASP A 317 37.33 5.40 18.67
N LEU A 318 37.95 5.22 17.51
CA LEU A 318 39.12 4.39 17.34
C LEU A 318 40.33 4.90 18.17
N SER A 319 40.26 6.13 18.70
CA SER A 319 41.31 6.68 19.56
C SER A 319 41.35 6.07 20.96
N GLN A 320 40.29 5.35 21.39
CA GLN A 320 40.20 4.70 22.69
C GLN A 320 40.54 3.20 22.67
N GLN A 321 40.95 2.64 21.53
CA GLN A 321 41.52 1.29 21.55
C GLN A 321 42.95 1.34 22.10
N PRO A 322 43.24 0.61 23.17
CA PRO A 322 44.62 0.39 23.55
C PRO A 322 45.33 -0.24 22.33
N LEU A 323 46.41 0.38 21.87
CA LEU A 323 47.28 -0.18 20.84
C LEU A 323 47.62 -1.61 21.28
N MET A 324 47.02 -2.62 20.62
CA MET A 324 47.48 -3.99 20.85
C MET A 324 48.94 -4.07 20.46
N ASP A 325 49.78 -4.49 21.42
CA ASP A 325 51.19 -4.70 21.17
C ASP A 325 51.35 -5.72 20.03
N VAL A 326 52.14 -5.35 19.03
CA VAL A 326 52.43 -6.19 17.84
C VAL A 326 52.93 -7.57 18.26
N ASN A 327 53.56 -7.70 19.42
CA ASN A 327 53.98 -8.98 19.99
C ASN A 327 52.85 -9.89 20.44
N GLN A 328 51.68 -9.35 20.84
CA GLN A 328 50.48 -10.14 21.14
C GLN A 328 49.81 -10.69 19.87
N ILE A 329 49.90 -9.98 18.75
CA ILE A 329 49.34 -10.42 17.46
C ILE A 329 50.22 -11.55 16.89
N MET A 330 51.53 -11.50 17.04
CA MET A 330 52.46 -12.52 16.55
C MET A 330 52.33 -13.86 17.30
N GLY A 331 51.90 -13.85 18.57
CA GLY A 331 51.64 -15.06 19.35
C GLY A 331 50.36 -15.81 19.00
N MET A 332 49.45 -15.23 18.19
CA MET A 332 48.17 -15.84 17.76
C MET A 332 48.23 -16.48 16.38
N LEU A 333 49.36 -16.43 15.67
CA LEU A 333 49.51 -17.13 14.40
C LEU A 333 49.76 -18.61 14.63
N PRO A 334 49.01 -19.54 14.05
CA PRO A 334 49.25 -20.97 14.21
C PRO A 334 50.61 -21.31 13.60
N HIS A 335 51.47 -21.99 14.40
CA HIS A 335 52.73 -22.57 13.94
C HIS A 335 52.46 -23.48 12.74
N ARG A 336 53.04 -23.16 11.59
CA ARG A 336 53.09 -24.11 10.48
C ARG A 336 53.94 -25.29 10.90
N PRO A 337 53.49 -26.54 10.72
CA PRO A 337 54.36 -27.71 10.94
C PRO A 337 55.51 -27.71 9.90
N PRO A 338 56.70 -28.19 10.25
CA PRO A 338 57.78 -28.35 9.29
C PRO A 338 57.42 -29.47 8.32
N PHE A 339 57.93 -29.33 7.11
CA PHE A 339 57.75 -30.21 5.94
C PHE A 339 57.96 -31.69 6.23
#